data_80776aa08319bb20b3e3f3f0ec82fc8f
#
_entry.id   80776aa08319bb20b3e3f3f0ec82fc8f
#
_cell.length_a   1.000
_cell.length_b   1.000
_cell.length_c   1.000
_cell.angle_alpha   90.00
_cell.angle_beta   90.00
_cell.angle_gamma   90.00
#
_symmetry.space_group_name_H-M   'P 1'
#
loop_
_entity.id
_entity.type
_entity.pdbx_description
1 polymer ?
#
loop_
_entity_poly.entity_id
_entity_poly.type
_entity_poly.pdbx_seq_one_letter_code
_entity_poly.pdbx_strand_id
1 'polypeptide(L)'
;MRKLSTVLTVMALTSLVAVGLSACGSSGGKEGGTFKGAYTGFPDYLDPQLSYTAEGWTAMCNTYVPLLTYAHASGSAGSKVVPGLATAMPKVTNGGKTYTLVLRKGLKYSDGTPVKASDFEFAVKRMFKLNSGGTSFYTDIVGAEQYEKTKSGDISGIKADDGTGKIVIDLTQPRGTFNNELALTFVAPVPQNTPDTNQSTSPPPATGPYVITKADPNSGWSYARNPQWAKANSKAMPDLPSGHVDKIDISIVRNESTQVNNVEQGKLNWVFDPPPTDRYVEVKNKYDGTQFRVEPTVSTYFFWMNTTRPPFNDLRVRQAVNYAVDSQALERIYTGGIAPTQQILPPAMPGYEKYVLYPHDMGKAKQLIKQANPSDRNITVWTDAESPNDDAGTYYQDVLKQLGFNVNLKIINPDNYFTVIGNQSTPDLDTGWADWYEDYPHPSDFFGPNLSGAAIQPTNNTNFTLINDASLNAQQDKLATQELGPQQEKQYAAMDKNYMKQAPWAPYGNRTLSTFVSSNVALDKIIWNPTFEDDFSSFQFK
;
A
#
# COMPACT_ATOMS: atom_id res chain seq x y z
N MET A 1 92.90 -39.87 24.50
CA MET A 1 92.16 -41.13 24.32
C MET A 1 90.84 -41.02 25.03
N ARG A 2 89.83 -41.49 24.39
CA ARG A 2 88.39 -41.60 24.75
C ARG A 2 87.52 -40.34 24.57
N LYS A 3 86.61 -40.56 23.63
CA LYS A 3 85.52 -39.67 23.20
C LYS A 3 84.41 -39.59 24.27
N LEU A 4 83.94 -38.43 24.59
CA LEU A 4 82.65 -38.26 25.24
C LEU A 4 81.70 -37.62 24.24
N SER A 5 80.59 -38.30 23.96
CA SER A 5 79.50 -37.86 23.13
C SER A 5 78.56 -36.98 23.94
N THR A 6 78.36 -35.74 23.49
CA THR A 6 77.47 -34.81 24.11
C THR A 6 76.12 -34.91 23.41
N VAL A 7 75.05 -35.25 24.12
CA VAL A 7 73.68 -35.26 23.68
C VAL A 7 73.18 -33.81 23.71
N LEU A 8 72.84 -33.23 22.57
CA LEU A 8 72.15 -31.94 22.47
C LEU A 8 70.64 -32.17 22.60
N THR A 9 70.07 -31.68 23.66
CA THR A 9 68.61 -31.59 23.81
C THR A 9 68.17 -30.29 23.14
N VAL A 10 67.41 -30.39 22.03
CA VAL A 10 66.80 -29.26 21.33
C VAL A 10 65.48 -28.95 22.00
N MET A 11 65.40 -27.81 22.75
CA MET A 11 64.16 -27.22 23.21
C MET A 11 63.55 -26.48 22.03
N ALA A 12 62.43 -27.00 21.51
CA ALA A 12 61.62 -26.27 20.54
C ALA A 12 60.74 -25.21 21.26
N LEU A 13 61.10 -23.94 21.12
CA LEU A 13 60.22 -22.83 21.45
C LEU A 13 59.13 -22.73 20.40
N THR A 14 57.91 -23.11 20.76
CA THR A 14 56.71 -22.80 20.00
C THR A 14 56.30 -21.37 20.30
N SER A 15 56.67 -20.43 19.40
CA SER A 15 56.13 -19.09 19.37
C SER A 15 54.68 -19.12 18.88
N LEU A 16 53.71 -18.89 19.80
CA LEU A 16 52.33 -18.60 19.48
C LEU A 16 52.29 -17.22 18.75
N VAL A 17 52.14 -17.26 17.43
CA VAL A 17 51.72 -16.08 16.65
C VAL A 17 50.22 -15.92 16.92
N ALA A 18 49.86 -15.01 17.79
CA ALA A 18 48.49 -14.50 17.88
C ALA A 18 48.17 -13.71 16.61
N VAL A 19 47.55 -14.38 15.66
CA VAL A 19 46.91 -13.70 14.52
C VAL A 19 45.72 -12.95 15.10
N GLY A 20 45.90 -11.65 15.32
CA GLY A 20 44.81 -10.72 15.57
C GLY A 20 43.90 -10.73 14.35
N LEU A 21 42.78 -11.43 14.44
CA LEU A 21 41.64 -11.22 13.56
C LEU A 21 41.15 -9.81 13.83
N SER A 22 41.62 -8.85 13.04
CA SER A 22 40.95 -7.59 12.86
C SER A 22 39.56 -7.92 12.29
N ALA A 23 38.58 -8.00 13.17
CA ALA A 23 37.17 -7.97 12.77
C ALA A 23 36.96 -6.62 12.08
N CYS A 24 37.01 -6.60 10.75
CA CYS A 24 36.34 -5.58 9.99
C CYS A 24 34.89 -5.60 10.46
N GLY A 25 34.46 -4.61 11.21
CA GLY A 25 33.09 -4.43 11.61
C GLY A 25 32.22 -4.32 10.37
N SER A 26 31.65 -5.44 9.94
CA SER A 26 30.46 -5.38 9.11
C SER A 26 29.38 -4.73 9.97
N SER A 27 28.81 -3.66 9.52
CA SER A 27 27.61 -3.04 10.07
C SER A 27 26.36 -3.92 9.83
N GLY A 28 26.45 -5.18 10.14
CA GLY A 28 25.33 -6.13 10.16
C GLY A 28 24.59 -5.98 11.48
N GLY A 29 23.29 -5.70 11.44
CA GLY A 29 22.45 -5.71 12.62
C GLY A 29 22.47 -7.08 13.32
N LYS A 30 22.01 -7.11 14.56
CA LYS A 30 21.97 -8.33 15.38
C LYS A 30 20.83 -9.25 14.92
N GLU A 31 21.16 -10.51 14.66
CA GLU A 31 20.20 -11.56 14.33
C GLU A 31 19.52 -12.13 15.58
N GLY A 32 18.26 -12.56 15.41
CA GLY A 32 17.47 -13.23 16.44
C GLY A 32 16.79 -12.31 17.45
N GLY A 33 16.23 -12.92 18.48
CA GLY A 33 15.50 -12.21 19.54
C GLY A 33 14.02 -11.98 19.26
N THR A 34 13.35 -11.28 20.21
CA THR A 34 11.94 -10.93 20.12
C THR A 34 11.79 -9.45 19.86
N PHE A 35 11.17 -9.10 18.74
CA PHE A 35 10.81 -7.73 18.37
C PHE A 35 9.39 -7.41 18.86
N LYS A 36 9.21 -6.31 19.56
CA LYS A 36 7.93 -5.94 20.16
C LYS A 36 7.37 -4.70 19.46
N GLY A 37 6.18 -4.85 18.88
CA GLY A 37 5.46 -3.75 18.24
C GLY A 37 4.12 -3.47 18.89
N ALA A 38 3.48 -2.38 18.46
CA ALA A 38 2.11 -2.08 18.84
C ALA A 38 1.32 -1.45 17.69
N TYR A 39 0.01 -1.69 17.74
CA TYR A 39 -1.04 -1.03 16.96
C TYR A 39 -2.07 -0.44 17.93
N THR A 40 -2.84 0.54 17.51
CA THR A 40 -3.97 1.06 18.29
C THR A 40 -5.16 0.11 18.29
N GLY A 41 -5.31 -0.71 17.26
CA GLY A 41 -6.38 -1.68 17.09
C GLY A 41 -5.92 -2.99 16.48
N PHE A 42 -6.81 -3.97 16.48
CA PHE A 42 -6.63 -5.18 15.68
C PHE A 42 -6.95 -4.84 14.22
N PRO A 43 -6.20 -5.34 13.21
CA PRO A 43 -6.53 -5.11 11.82
C PRO A 43 -7.92 -5.68 11.50
N ASP A 44 -8.47 -5.28 10.36
CA ASP A 44 -9.76 -5.79 9.90
C ASP A 44 -9.82 -7.32 9.98
N TYR A 45 -8.82 -7.99 9.40
CA TYR A 45 -8.67 -9.44 9.44
C TYR A 45 -7.18 -9.83 9.47
N LEU A 46 -6.89 -11.01 10.05
CA LEU A 46 -5.64 -11.76 9.85
C LEU A 46 -5.87 -13.04 9.02
N ASP A 47 -6.90 -13.01 8.18
CA ASP A 47 -7.23 -14.02 7.17
C ASP A 47 -6.88 -13.47 5.79
N PRO A 48 -5.99 -14.11 5.02
CA PRO A 48 -5.47 -13.53 3.77
C PRO A 48 -6.55 -13.29 2.72
N GLN A 49 -7.63 -14.09 2.69
CA GLN A 49 -8.72 -13.91 1.74
C GLN A 49 -9.71 -12.81 2.13
N LEU A 50 -9.61 -12.23 3.33
CA LEU A 50 -10.57 -11.22 3.83
C LEU A 50 -9.98 -9.83 4.00
N SER A 51 -8.72 -9.71 4.42
CA SER A 51 -8.13 -8.44 4.80
C SER A 51 -8.03 -7.45 3.65
N TYR A 52 -8.52 -6.22 3.88
CA TYR A 52 -8.54 -5.13 2.90
C TYR A 52 -8.16 -3.79 3.53
N THR A 53 -7.24 -3.82 4.49
CA THR A 53 -6.67 -2.60 5.08
C THR A 53 -5.15 -2.65 5.06
N ALA A 54 -4.49 -1.48 5.09
CA ALA A 54 -3.05 -1.37 5.15
C ALA A 54 -2.48 -2.10 6.38
N GLU A 55 -3.15 -1.98 7.55
CA GLU A 55 -2.80 -2.66 8.80
C GLU A 55 -2.75 -4.19 8.63
N GLY A 56 -3.76 -4.75 7.96
CA GLY A 56 -3.85 -6.18 7.72
C GLY A 56 -2.84 -6.65 6.67
N TRP A 57 -2.62 -5.90 5.61
CA TRP A 57 -1.64 -6.24 4.58
C TRP A 57 -0.21 -6.18 5.13
N THR A 58 0.13 -5.14 5.91
CA THR A 58 1.41 -5.06 6.63
C THR A 58 1.60 -6.27 7.55
N ALA A 59 0.55 -6.67 8.28
CA ALA A 59 0.60 -7.81 9.18
C ALA A 59 0.81 -9.15 8.44
N MET A 60 0.39 -9.28 7.19
CA MET A 60 0.36 -10.56 6.48
C MET A 60 1.38 -10.73 5.35
N CYS A 61 1.99 -9.66 4.83
CA CYS A 61 2.89 -9.72 3.66
C CYS A 61 4.08 -10.67 3.84
N ASN A 62 4.56 -10.85 5.06
CA ASN A 62 5.64 -11.78 5.41
C ASN A 62 5.14 -13.17 5.86
N THR A 63 3.83 -13.40 5.82
CA THR A 63 3.19 -14.65 6.24
C THR A 63 2.62 -15.41 5.03
N TYR A 64 1.84 -14.74 4.20
CA TYR A 64 1.18 -15.34 3.04
C TYR A 64 1.77 -14.81 1.75
N VAL A 65 2.50 -15.65 1.04
CA VAL A 65 3.10 -15.31 -0.25
C VAL A 65 2.14 -15.72 -1.38
N PRO A 66 1.67 -14.77 -2.22
CA PRO A 66 0.89 -15.08 -3.42
C PRO A 66 1.73 -15.69 -4.55
N LEU A 67 1.12 -15.96 -5.71
CA LEU A 67 1.85 -16.41 -6.91
C LEU A 67 2.88 -15.38 -7.39
N LEU A 68 2.50 -14.12 -7.41
CA LEU A 68 3.36 -12.95 -7.55
C LEU A 68 3.34 -12.19 -6.23
N THR A 69 4.31 -11.30 -6.01
CA THR A 69 4.35 -10.42 -4.84
C THR A 69 5.01 -9.10 -5.22
N TYR A 70 4.99 -8.12 -4.32
CA TYR A 70 5.79 -6.90 -4.51
C TYR A 70 7.21 -7.09 -3.99
N ALA A 71 8.15 -6.37 -4.59
CA ALA A 71 9.54 -6.43 -4.16
C ALA A 71 9.71 -5.89 -2.74
N HIS A 72 10.45 -6.59 -1.90
CA HIS A 72 10.81 -6.15 -0.55
C HIS A 72 11.87 -5.05 -0.62
N ALA A 73 11.46 -3.86 -1.03
CA ALA A 73 12.31 -2.70 -1.26
C ALA A 73 11.56 -1.40 -0.93
N SER A 74 12.30 -0.33 -0.63
CA SER A 74 11.72 0.98 -0.34
C SER A 74 11.42 1.79 -1.60
N GLY A 75 10.43 2.66 -1.51
CA GLY A 75 10.04 3.59 -2.57
C GLY A 75 9.56 2.87 -3.85
N SER A 76 9.71 3.49 -5.00
CA SER A 76 9.21 2.97 -6.30
C SER A 76 9.76 1.59 -6.68
N ALA A 77 10.90 1.17 -6.14
CA ALA A 77 11.40 -0.19 -6.31
C ALA A 77 10.49 -1.22 -5.63
N GLY A 78 9.84 -0.84 -4.51
CA GLY A 78 8.89 -1.68 -3.78
C GLY A 78 7.56 -1.87 -4.51
N SER A 79 7.19 -0.96 -5.40
CA SER A 79 5.99 -1.08 -6.24
C SER A 79 6.13 -2.11 -7.38
N LYS A 80 7.32 -2.69 -7.55
CA LYS A 80 7.57 -3.63 -8.63
C LYS A 80 7.02 -5.02 -8.29
N VAL A 81 6.16 -5.56 -9.16
CA VAL A 81 5.70 -6.95 -9.07
C VAL A 81 6.83 -7.91 -9.45
N VAL A 82 7.03 -8.93 -8.62
CA VAL A 82 8.06 -9.97 -8.78
C VAL A 82 7.46 -11.36 -8.53
N PRO A 83 8.10 -12.45 -8.98
CA PRO A 83 7.63 -13.79 -8.67
C PRO A 83 7.65 -14.08 -7.16
N GLY A 84 6.51 -14.52 -6.62
CA GLY A 84 6.36 -15.07 -5.27
C GLY A 84 6.48 -16.60 -5.28
N LEU A 85 5.34 -17.31 -5.14
CA LEU A 85 5.30 -18.77 -5.25
C LEU A 85 5.50 -19.28 -6.68
N ALA A 86 5.32 -18.43 -7.71
CA ALA A 86 5.59 -18.78 -9.10
C ALA A 86 7.09 -18.71 -9.41
N THR A 87 7.54 -19.53 -10.38
CA THR A 87 8.95 -19.60 -10.82
C THR A 87 9.41 -18.36 -11.60
N ALA A 88 8.47 -17.64 -12.23
CA ALA A 88 8.70 -16.47 -13.06
C ALA A 88 7.41 -15.65 -13.20
N MET A 89 7.50 -14.48 -13.80
CA MET A 89 6.35 -13.72 -14.27
C MET A 89 5.52 -14.57 -15.24
N PRO A 90 4.19 -14.39 -15.33
CA PRO A 90 3.35 -15.22 -16.20
C PRO A 90 3.70 -15.04 -17.67
N LYS A 91 3.60 -16.13 -18.43
CA LYS A 91 3.55 -16.03 -19.88
C LYS A 91 2.14 -15.60 -20.28
N VAL A 92 2.03 -14.38 -20.80
CA VAL A 92 0.76 -13.81 -21.26
C VAL A 92 0.57 -14.10 -22.75
N THR A 93 -0.60 -14.62 -23.12
CA THR A 93 -0.95 -14.99 -24.51
C THR A 93 -2.41 -14.62 -24.80
N ASN A 94 -2.93 -14.99 -25.98
CA ASN A 94 -4.32 -14.75 -26.38
C ASN A 94 -4.72 -13.26 -26.26
N GLY A 95 -3.82 -12.36 -26.71
CA GLY A 95 -4.10 -10.92 -26.68
C GLY A 95 -4.27 -10.35 -25.28
N GLY A 96 -3.54 -10.82 -24.27
CA GLY A 96 -3.61 -10.33 -22.90
C GLY A 96 -4.64 -11.03 -22.01
N LYS A 97 -5.25 -12.13 -22.49
CA LYS A 97 -6.34 -12.81 -21.78
C LYS A 97 -5.94 -14.12 -21.12
N THR A 98 -4.82 -14.73 -21.47
CA THR A 98 -4.40 -16.02 -20.90
C THR A 98 -3.07 -15.86 -20.19
N TYR A 99 -3.04 -16.11 -18.89
CA TYR A 99 -1.87 -16.05 -18.02
C TYR A 99 -1.45 -17.48 -17.65
N THR A 100 -0.19 -17.83 -17.91
CA THR A 100 0.36 -19.14 -17.56
C THR A 100 1.52 -18.97 -16.59
N LEU A 101 1.38 -19.56 -15.41
CA LEU A 101 2.41 -19.60 -14.36
C LEU A 101 2.79 -21.04 -14.04
N VAL A 102 3.92 -21.21 -13.37
CA VAL A 102 4.37 -22.50 -12.85
C VAL A 102 4.76 -22.32 -11.39
N LEU A 103 4.16 -23.07 -10.50
CA LEU A 103 4.48 -23.09 -9.08
C LEU A 103 5.90 -23.62 -8.86
N ARG A 104 6.66 -23.00 -7.94
CA ARG A 104 7.99 -23.49 -7.54
C ARG A 104 7.88 -24.86 -6.90
N LYS A 105 8.84 -25.75 -7.16
CA LYS A 105 8.84 -27.10 -6.59
C LYS A 105 9.32 -27.11 -5.14
N GLY A 106 8.75 -28.00 -4.34
CA GLY A 106 9.19 -28.25 -2.96
C GLY A 106 8.69 -27.26 -1.92
N LEU A 107 7.80 -26.33 -2.30
CA LEU A 107 7.14 -25.40 -1.37
C LEU A 107 6.30 -26.17 -0.34
N LYS A 108 6.31 -25.67 0.89
CA LYS A 108 5.53 -26.21 2.00
C LYS A 108 4.84 -25.12 2.80
N TYR A 109 3.65 -25.42 3.28
CA TYR A 109 3.03 -24.65 4.34
C TYR A 109 3.76 -24.84 5.67
N SER A 110 3.55 -23.95 6.62
CA SER A 110 4.21 -23.98 7.94
C SER A 110 3.94 -25.24 8.75
N ASP A 111 2.84 -25.93 8.51
CA ASP A 111 2.50 -27.23 9.09
C ASP A 111 3.23 -28.42 8.42
N GLY A 112 3.95 -28.16 7.33
CA GLY A 112 4.71 -29.17 6.56
C GLY A 112 3.95 -29.78 5.39
N THR A 113 2.68 -29.44 5.18
CA THR A 113 1.92 -29.91 4.00
C THR A 113 2.46 -29.29 2.72
N PRO A 114 2.50 -30.02 1.58
CA PRO A 114 2.95 -29.47 0.32
C PRO A 114 2.00 -28.41 -0.23
N VAL A 115 2.54 -27.32 -0.80
CA VAL A 115 1.76 -26.36 -1.58
C VAL A 115 1.52 -26.92 -2.98
N LYS A 116 0.28 -26.86 -3.45
CA LYS A 116 -0.16 -27.40 -4.73
C LYS A 116 -0.66 -26.28 -5.65
N ALA A 117 -0.66 -26.52 -6.96
CA ALA A 117 -1.23 -25.59 -7.93
C ALA A 117 -2.73 -25.37 -7.71
N SER A 118 -3.47 -26.42 -7.34
CA SER A 118 -4.90 -26.39 -7.03
C SER A 118 -5.25 -25.56 -5.79
N ASP A 119 -4.28 -25.27 -4.89
CA ASP A 119 -4.50 -24.42 -3.71
C ASP A 119 -4.75 -22.94 -4.11
N PHE A 120 -4.24 -22.52 -5.27
CA PHE A 120 -4.55 -21.20 -5.83
C PHE A 120 -6.05 -21.11 -6.22
N GLU A 121 -6.56 -22.10 -6.95
CA GLU A 121 -7.99 -22.14 -7.29
C GLU A 121 -8.86 -22.17 -6.02
N PHE A 122 -8.44 -22.95 -5.02
CA PHE A 122 -9.13 -23.02 -3.73
C PHE A 122 -9.15 -21.64 -3.05
N ALA A 123 -8.02 -20.91 -3.01
CA ALA A 123 -7.96 -19.59 -2.42
C ALA A 123 -8.91 -18.59 -3.11
N VAL A 124 -8.95 -18.58 -4.46
CA VAL A 124 -9.89 -17.75 -5.22
C VAL A 124 -11.34 -18.12 -4.90
N LYS A 125 -11.68 -19.40 -4.90
CA LYS A 125 -13.04 -19.88 -4.55
C LYS A 125 -13.41 -19.50 -3.11
N ARG A 126 -12.47 -19.64 -2.16
CA ARG A 126 -12.68 -19.29 -0.75
C ARG A 126 -12.94 -17.80 -0.58
N MET A 127 -12.17 -16.95 -1.27
CA MET A 127 -12.35 -15.50 -1.28
C MET A 127 -13.78 -15.12 -1.71
N PHE A 128 -14.29 -15.69 -2.79
CA PHE A 128 -15.68 -15.50 -3.23
C PHE A 128 -16.69 -16.01 -2.20
N LYS A 129 -16.50 -17.19 -1.62
CA LYS A 129 -17.40 -17.75 -0.60
C LYS A 129 -17.49 -16.89 0.65
N LEU A 130 -16.39 -16.27 1.03
CA LEU A 130 -16.32 -15.37 2.18
C LEU A 130 -16.93 -13.98 1.91
N ASN A 131 -17.35 -13.67 0.68
CA ASN A 131 -17.79 -12.34 0.25
C ASN A 131 -16.72 -11.26 0.58
N SER A 132 -15.48 -11.57 0.25
CA SER A 132 -14.34 -10.66 0.45
C SER A 132 -14.52 -9.33 -0.28
N GLY A 133 -14.00 -8.25 0.27
CA GLY A 133 -13.91 -6.95 -0.43
C GLY A 133 -13.08 -7.01 -1.72
N GLY A 134 -12.14 -7.98 -1.83
CA GLY A 134 -11.28 -8.15 -3.00
C GLY A 134 -11.91 -8.87 -4.19
N THR A 135 -13.19 -9.32 -4.12
CA THR A 135 -13.81 -10.12 -5.21
C THR A 135 -13.83 -9.41 -6.55
N SER A 136 -14.02 -8.09 -6.56
CA SER A 136 -14.08 -7.26 -7.77
C SER A 136 -12.83 -7.33 -8.65
N PHE A 137 -11.66 -7.58 -8.05
CA PHE A 137 -10.40 -7.73 -8.79
C PHE A 137 -10.34 -9.00 -9.65
N TYR A 138 -11.16 -10.01 -9.36
CA TYR A 138 -11.07 -11.33 -9.97
C TYR A 138 -12.32 -11.77 -10.75
N THR A 139 -13.34 -10.92 -10.86
CA THR A 139 -14.58 -11.22 -11.61
C THR A 139 -14.34 -11.40 -13.11
N ASP A 140 -13.27 -10.81 -13.66
CA ASP A 140 -12.87 -10.99 -15.06
C ASP A 140 -12.29 -12.38 -15.38
N ILE A 141 -12.01 -13.22 -14.38
CA ILE A 141 -11.64 -14.62 -14.63
C ILE A 141 -12.87 -15.35 -15.18
N VAL A 142 -12.71 -16.07 -16.29
CA VAL A 142 -13.80 -16.79 -16.95
C VAL A 142 -14.52 -17.73 -15.97
N GLY A 143 -15.81 -17.51 -15.79
CA GLY A 143 -16.65 -18.26 -14.85
C GLY A 143 -16.67 -17.73 -13.41
N ALA A 144 -15.82 -16.76 -13.05
CA ALA A 144 -15.76 -16.22 -11.70
C ALA A 144 -17.04 -15.47 -11.30
N GLU A 145 -17.60 -14.65 -12.19
CA GLU A 145 -18.87 -13.95 -11.95
C GLU A 145 -20.03 -14.90 -11.67
N GLN A 146 -20.09 -16.03 -12.39
CA GLN A 146 -21.08 -17.06 -12.12
C GLN A 146 -20.84 -17.75 -10.78
N TYR A 147 -19.58 -18.05 -10.45
CA TYR A 147 -19.20 -18.62 -9.16
C TYR A 147 -19.53 -17.69 -7.99
N GLU A 148 -19.27 -16.38 -8.15
CA GLU A 148 -19.62 -15.38 -7.15
C GLU A 148 -21.11 -15.39 -6.79
N LYS A 149 -21.98 -15.54 -7.80
CA LYS A 149 -23.45 -15.61 -7.62
C LYS A 149 -23.92 -16.91 -6.96
N THR A 150 -23.30 -18.04 -7.32
CA THR A 150 -23.77 -19.37 -6.90
C THR A 150 -23.01 -19.96 -5.73
N LYS A 151 -21.78 -19.49 -5.48
CA LYS A 151 -20.80 -20.02 -4.52
C LYS A 151 -20.54 -21.54 -4.70
N SER A 152 -20.79 -22.07 -5.89
CA SER A 152 -20.72 -23.51 -6.21
C SER A 152 -20.22 -23.76 -7.62
N GLY A 153 -19.69 -24.97 -7.85
CA GLY A 153 -19.13 -25.39 -9.14
C GLY A 153 -17.66 -25.00 -9.28
N ASP A 154 -17.22 -24.85 -10.53
CA ASP A 154 -15.84 -24.52 -10.88
C ASP A 154 -15.72 -23.13 -11.50
N ILE A 155 -14.58 -22.49 -11.31
CA ILE A 155 -14.20 -21.28 -12.04
C ILE A 155 -13.46 -21.76 -13.30
N SER A 156 -14.18 -21.92 -14.41
CA SER A 156 -13.70 -22.59 -15.63
C SER A 156 -12.45 -21.95 -16.26
N GLY A 157 -12.19 -20.67 -15.94
CA GLY A 157 -10.99 -19.95 -16.34
C GLY A 157 -9.73 -20.30 -15.55
N ILE A 158 -9.83 -21.06 -14.45
CA ILE A 158 -8.66 -21.51 -13.70
C ILE A 158 -8.43 -22.99 -13.98
N LYS A 159 -7.21 -23.33 -14.43
CA LYS A 159 -6.80 -24.71 -14.66
C LYS A 159 -5.48 -24.94 -13.93
N ALA A 160 -5.52 -25.75 -12.90
CA ALA A 160 -4.39 -26.08 -12.06
C ALA A 160 -3.99 -27.55 -12.22
N ASP A 161 -2.70 -27.81 -12.46
CA ASP A 161 -2.13 -29.16 -12.57
C ASP A 161 -1.09 -29.37 -11.47
N ASP A 162 -1.46 -30.12 -10.44
CA ASP A 162 -0.60 -30.42 -9.29
C ASP A 162 0.65 -31.24 -9.66
N GLY A 163 0.58 -32.03 -10.74
CA GLY A 163 1.70 -32.86 -11.18
C GLY A 163 2.84 -32.03 -11.79
N THR A 164 2.50 -31.01 -12.55
CA THR A 164 3.46 -30.11 -13.22
C THR A 164 3.67 -28.79 -12.47
N GLY A 165 2.77 -28.43 -11.58
CA GLY A 165 2.71 -27.12 -10.94
C GLY A 165 2.18 -26.01 -11.84
N LYS A 166 1.64 -26.35 -13.02
CA LYS A 166 1.14 -25.38 -14.00
C LYS A 166 -0.21 -24.81 -13.58
N ILE A 167 -0.34 -23.49 -13.66
CA ILE A 167 -1.58 -22.75 -13.44
C ILE A 167 -1.85 -21.92 -14.69
N VAL A 168 -3.03 -22.08 -15.27
CA VAL A 168 -3.51 -21.27 -16.40
C VAL A 168 -4.72 -20.50 -15.93
N ILE A 169 -4.74 -19.20 -16.20
CA ILE A 169 -5.85 -18.31 -15.86
C ILE A 169 -6.31 -17.63 -17.14
N ASP A 170 -7.56 -17.87 -17.52
CA ASP A 170 -8.19 -17.27 -18.68
C ASP A 170 -9.13 -16.14 -18.24
N LEU A 171 -8.97 -14.94 -18.81
CA LEU A 171 -9.78 -13.76 -18.57
C LEU A 171 -10.80 -13.54 -19.69
N THR A 172 -11.92 -12.94 -19.36
CA THR A 172 -12.96 -12.52 -20.32
C THR A 172 -12.48 -11.40 -21.23
N GLN A 173 -11.61 -10.52 -20.73
CA GLN A 173 -11.01 -9.39 -21.44
C GLN A 173 -9.54 -9.21 -21.06
N PRO A 174 -8.71 -8.52 -21.89
CA PRO A 174 -7.35 -8.17 -21.51
C PRO A 174 -7.34 -7.24 -20.30
N ARG A 175 -6.41 -7.46 -19.35
CA ARG A 175 -6.27 -6.66 -18.14
C ARG A 175 -4.80 -6.42 -17.81
N GLY A 176 -4.34 -5.19 -18.01
CA GLY A 176 -2.93 -4.81 -17.79
C GLY A 176 -2.52 -4.83 -16.32
N THR A 177 -3.48 -4.71 -15.40
CA THR A 177 -3.29 -4.71 -13.95
C THR A 177 -3.26 -6.11 -13.33
N PHE A 178 -3.57 -7.17 -14.08
CA PHE A 178 -3.78 -8.50 -13.51
C PHE A 178 -2.55 -9.07 -12.79
N ASN A 179 -1.33 -8.69 -13.18
CA ASN A 179 -0.11 -9.03 -12.44
C ASN A 179 -0.10 -8.43 -11.04
N ASN A 180 -0.59 -7.19 -10.87
CA ASN A 180 -0.71 -6.55 -9.56
C ASN A 180 -1.74 -7.28 -8.69
N GLU A 181 -2.87 -7.66 -9.27
CA GLU A 181 -3.93 -8.38 -8.59
C GLU A 181 -3.49 -9.78 -8.15
N LEU A 182 -2.66 -10.47 -8.95
CA LEU A 182 -2.03 -11.74 -8.55
C LEU A 182 -0.98 -11.59 -7.43
N ALA A 183 -0.58 -10.36 -7.11
CA ALA A 183 0.34 -10.05 -6.02
C ALA A 183 -0.38 -9.68 -4.70
N LEU A 184 -1.70 -9.51 -4.72
CA LEU A 184 -2.49 -9.24 -3.53
C LEU A 184 -2.69 -10.51 -2.68
N THR A 185 -2.75 -10.34 -1.37
CA THR A 185 -2.91 -11.45 -0.42
C THR A 185 -4.21 -12.21 -0.57
N PHE A 186 -5.26 -11.62 -1.14
CA PHE A 186 -6.56 -12.26 -1.38
C PHE A 186 -6.48 -13.62 -2.07
N VAL A 187 -5.51 -13.79 -2.96
CA VAL A 187 -5.32 -15.03 -3.72
C VAL A 187 -4.07 -15.80 -3.30
N ALA A 188 -3.49 -15.47 -2.15
CA ALA A 188 -2.41 -16.27 -1.59
C ALA A 188 -2.92 -17.69 -1.29
N PRO A 189 -2.26 -18.74 -1.81
CA PRO A 189 -2.66 -20.11 -1.55
C PRO A 189 -2.67 -20.45 -0.06
N VAL A 190 -3.71 -21.16 0.35
CA VAL A 190 -3.86 -21.75 1.69
C VAL A 190 -4.24 -23.23 1.55
N PRO A 191 -4.01 -24.08 2.56
CA PRO A 191 -4.40 -25.50 2.49
C PRO A 191 -5.90 -25.67 2.19
N GLN A 192 -6.27 -26.66 1.35
CA GLN A 192 -7.66 -26.87 0.93
C GLN A 192 -8.62 -27.30 2.06
N ASN A 193 -8.10 -27.65 3.21
CA ASN A 193 -8.90 -27.90 4.42
C ASN A 193 -9.15 -26.64 5.26
N THR A 194 -8.70 -25.47 4.81
CA THR A 194 -8.99 -24.18 5.49
C THR A 194 -10.51 -23.93 5.45
N PRO A 195 -11.17 -23.65 6.59
CA PRO A 195 -12.60 -23.41 6.62
C PRO A 195 -13.04 -22.19 5.81
N ASP A 196 -14.24 -22.26 5.24
CA ASP A 196 -14.91 -21.13 4.55
C ASP A 196 -15.56 -20.16 5.57
N THR A 197 -14.82 -19.82 6.63
CA THR A 197 -15.20 -18.86 7.67
C THR A 197 -13.98 -18.01 8.03
N ASN A 198 -14.19 -16.83 8.61
CA ASN A 198 -13.12 -15.96 9.07
C ASN A 198 -12.15 -16.69 10.01
N GLN A 199 -10.89 -16.75 9.63
CA GLN A 199 -9.82 -17.42 10.36
C GLN A 199 -8.87 -16.44 11.09
N SER A 200 -9.25 -15.18 11.30
CA SER A 200 -8.37 -14.17 11.91
C SER A 200 -7.85 -14.54 13.30
N THR A 201 -8.60 -15.34 14.07
CA THR A 201 -8.17 -15.82 15.40
C THR A 201 -7.46 -17.18 15.37
N SER A 202 -7.50 -17.86 14.21
CA SER A 202 -6.79 -19.12 13.94
C SER A 202 -6.25 -19.11 12.51
N PRO A 203 -5.29 -18.20 12.20
CA PRO A 203 -4.81 -17.97 10.85
C PRO A 203 -4.31 -19.26 10.19
N PRO A 204 -4.60 -19.47 8.89
CA PRO A 204 -4.22 -20.70 8.19
C PRO A 204 -2.71 -20.87 8.09
N PRO A 205 -2.22 -22.10 7.88
CA PRO A 205 -0.79 -22.36 7.64
C PRO A 205 -0.23 -21.51 6.52
N ALA A 206 0.97 -20.99 6.73
CA ALA A 206 1.60 -19.93 5.94
C ALA A 206 2.76 -20.42 5.06
N THR A 207 3.10 -19.68 4.03
CA THR A 207 4.19 -19.98 3.09
C THR A 207 5.41 -19.08 3.25
N GLY A 208 5.26 -17.91 3.89
CA GLY A 208 6.29 -16.90 4.08
C GLY A 208 7.29 -17.19 5.18
N PRO A 209 8.23 -16.26 5.47
CA PRO A 209 9.29 -16.44 6.48
C PRO A 209 8.75 -16.48 7.92
N TYR A 210 7.60 -15.91 8.18
CA TYR A 210 6.94 -15.91 9.48
C TYR A 210 5.59 -16.62 9.44
N VAL A 211 5.14 -17.08 10.59
CA VAL A 211 3.81 -17.66 10.81
C VAL A 211 3.17 -17.01 12.03
N ILE A 212 1.89 -16.67 11.94
CA ILE A 212 1.12 -16.17 13.07
C ILE A 212 0.83 -17.34 14.01
N THR A 213 1.30 -17.25 15.25
CA THR A 213 1.21 -18.32 16.25
C THR A 213 0.13 -18.07 17.29
N LYS A 214 -0.28 -16.82 17.44
CA LYS A 214 -1.34 -16.36 18.34
C LYS A 214 -2.03 -15.18 17.68
N ALA A 215 -3.34 -15.10 17.77
CA ALA A 215 -4.12 -13.92 17.37
C ALA A 215 -5.33 -13.76 18.30
N ASP A 216 -5.43 -12.59 18.93
CA ASP A 216 -6.51 -12.22 19.84
C ASP A 216 -6.87 -10.75 19.60
N PRO A 217 -8.11 -10.46 19.15
CA PRO A 217 -8.54 -9.11 18.82
C PRO A 217 -8.46 -8.10 19.99
N ASN A 218 -8.36 -8.57 21.22
CA ASN A 218 -8.30 -7.69 22.41
C ASN A 218 -6.87 -7.43 22.90
N SER A 219 -5.91 -8.31 22.58
CA SER A 219 -4.55 -8.23 23.14
C SER A 219 -3.45 -8.13 22.09
N GLY A 220 -3.71 -8.53 20.84
CA GLY A 220 -2.75 -8.51 19.75
C GLY A 220 -2.40 -9.90 19.21
N TRP A 221 -1.30 -9.99 18.48
CA TRP A 221 -0.88 -11.23 17.82
C TRP A 221 0.64 -11.41 17.85
N SER A 222 1.08 -12.63 17.57
CA SER A 222 2.50 -12.98 17.61
C SER A 222 2.91 -13.77 16.39
N TYR A 223 4.14 -13.54 15.94
CA TYR A 223 4.78 -14.32 14.89
C TYR A 223 5.96 -15.10 15.45
N ALA A 224 6.20 -16.25 14.85
CA ALA A 224 7.46 -16.98 14.97
C ALA A 224 8.02 -17.28 13.57
N ARG A 225 9.31 -17.60 13.47
CA ARG A 225 9.87 -18.08 12.20
C ARG A 225 9.11 -19.30 11.71
N ASN A 226 8.77 -19.30 10.44
CA ASN A 226 8.16 -20.46 9.80
C ASN A 226 9.14 -21.63 9.78
N PRO A 227 8.82 -22.77 10.42
CA PRO A 227 9.74 -23.91 10.51
C PRO A 227 10.06 -24.56 9.15
N GLN A 228 9.25 -24.31 8.12
CA GLN A 228 9.49 -24.78 6.76
C GLN A 228 10.27 -23.77 5.90
N TRP A 229 10.43 -22.53 6.36
CA TRP A 229 11.15 -21.50 5.57
C TRP A 229 12.59 -21.92 5.32
N ALA A 230 13.42 -22.09 6.35
CA ALA A 230 14.82 -22.48 6.19
C ALA A 230 14.99 -23.90 5.62
N LYS A 231 14.02 -24.80 5.85
CA LYS A 231 14.07 -26.20 5.39
C LYS A 231 13.79 -26.34 3.90
N ALA A 232 12.82 -25.59 3.37
CA ALA A 232 12.27 -25.75 2.02
C ALA A 232 12.10 -24.42 1.29
N ASN A 233 11.31 -23.50 1.82
CA ASN A 233 10.77 -22.36 1.07
C ASN A 233 11.84 -21.34 0.67
N SER A 234 12.79 -20.98 1.53
CA SER A 234 13.87 -20.04 1.21
C SER A 234 14.75 -20.52 0.06
N LYS A 235 14.92 -21.84 -0.08
CA LYS A 235 15.68 -22.42 -1.21
C LYS A 235 14.88 -22.35 -2.52
N ALA A 236 13.56 -22.47 -2.41
CA ALA A 236 12.67 -22.34 -3.55
C ALA A 236 12.45 -20.89 -3.95
N MET A 237 12.49 -19.95 -2.99
CA MET A 237 12.27 -18.50 -3.15
C MET A 237 13.49 -17.70 -2.67
N PRO A 238 14.68 -17.83 -3.32
CA PRO A 238 15.91 -17.21 -2.84
C PRO A 238 15.89 -15.68 -2.89
N ASP A 239 15.00 -15.11 -3.67
CA ASP A 239 14.86 -13.66 -3.86
C ASP A 239 13.99 -13.00 -2.79
N LEU A 240 13.32 -13.79 -1.93
CA LEU A 240 12.51 -13.26 -0.84
C LEU A 240 13.30 -13.27 0.48
N PRO A 241 13.13 -12.23 1.33
CA PRO A 241 13.86 -12.11 2.57
C PRO A 241 13.46 -13.19 3.59
N SER A 242 14.41 -13.58 4.42
CA SER A 242 14.18 -14.59 5.49
C SER A 242 13.78 -13.97 6.84
N GLY A 243 13.88 -12.65 6.97
CA GLY A 243 13.74 -11.95 8.24
C GLY A 243 14.98 -12.10 9.13
N HIS A 244 15.11 -11.22 10.13
CA HIS A 244 16.27 -11.16 11.04
C HIS A 244 15.92 -11.60 12.47
N VAL A 245 14.71 -11.29 12.95
CA VAL A 245 14.29 -11.60 14.32
C VAL A 245 13.62 -12.98 14.41
N ASP A 246 13.68 -13.62 15.58
CA ASP A 246 13.08 -14.96 15.77
C ASP A 246 11.58 -14.88 16.00
N LYS A 247 11.13 -13.80 16.64
CA LYS A 247 9.75 -13.60 17.06
C LYS A 247 9.36 -12.13 16.93
N ILE A 248 8.11 -11.87 16.57
CA ILE A 248 7.52 -10.53 16.59
C ILE A 248 6.26 -10.63 17.44
N ASP A 249 6.19 -9.84 18.51
CA ASP A 249 5.00 -9.71 19.37
C ASP A 249 4.35 -8.34 19.14
N ILE A 250 3.14 -8.33 18.64
CA ILE A 250 2.35 -7.12 18.43
C ILE A 250 1.28 -7.04 19.53
N SER A 251 1.28 -5.93 20.24
CA SER A 251 0.30 -5.62 21.28
C SER A 251 -0.70 -4.57 20.81
N ILE A 252 -1.95 -4.64 21.27
CA ILE A 252 -2.92 -3.56 21.07
C ILE A 252 -2.73 -2.55 22.21
N VAL A 253 -2.30 -1.34 21.87
CA VAL A 253 -2.10 -0.22 22.78
C VAL A 253 -2.89 0.98 22.24
N ARG A 254 -4.13 1.12 22.67
CA ARG A 254 -5.13 2.06 22.11
C ARG A 254 -4.76 3.54 22.22
N ASN A 255 -3.88 3.90 23.15
CA ASN A 255 -3.47 5.28 23.36
C ASN A 255 -2.08 5.52 22.74
N GLU A 256 -2.03 6.34 21.70
CA GLU A 256 -0.82 6.64 20.92
C GLU A 256 0.29 7.31 21.75
N SER A 257 -0.07 8.21 22.69
CA SER A 257 0.91 8.78 23.60
C SER A 257 1.57 7.73 24.51
N THR A 258 0.81 6.68 24.89
CA THR A 258 1.38 5.51 25.59
C THR A 258 2.29 4.71 24.70
N GLN A 259 1.97 4.55 23.40
CA GLN A 259 2.86 3.90 22.43
C GLN A 259 4.18 4.67 22.33
N VAL A 260 4.14 5.99 22.15
CA VAL A 260 5.34 6.85 22.11
C VAL A 260 6.20 6.68 23.37
N ASN A 261 5.60 6.78 24.56
CA ASN A 261 6.32 6.59 25.82
C ASN A 261 6.96 5.20 25.94
N ASN A 262 6.30 4.16 25.46
CA ASN A 262 6.83 2.80 25.50
C ASN A 262 8.02 2.60 24.52
N VAL A 263 7.99 3.25 23.36
CA VAL A 263 9.14 3.26 22.43
C VAL A 263 10.32 4.03 23.05
N GLU A 264 10.09 5.21 23.61
CA GLU A 264 11.11 6.01 24.27
C GLU A 264 11.79 5.26 25.44
N GLN A 265 11.02 4.45 26.17
CA GLN A 265 11.52 3.63 27.28
C GLN A 265 12.10 2.28 26.83
N GLY A 266 12.09 1.95 25.55
CA GLY A 266 12.55 0.66 25.01
C GLY A 266 11.66 -0.54 25.40
N LYS A 267 10.43 -0.32 25.86
CA LYS A 267 9.45 -1.36 26.14
C LYS A 267 8.81 -1.91 24.86
N LEU A 268 8.65 -1.05 23.87
CA LEU A 268 8.30 -1.38 22.49
C LEU A 268 9.51 -1.05 21.60
N ASN A 269 9.66 -1.82 20.52
CA ASN A 269 10.70 -1.59 19.52
C ASN A 269 10.18 -0.74 18.36
N TRP A 270 8.89 -0.78 18.09
CA TRP A 270 8.23 -0.14 16.96
C TRP A 270 6.74 0.06 17.23
N VAL A 271 6.13 1.03 16.56
CA VAL A 271 4.70 1.28 16.55
C VAL A 271 4.24 1.52 15.13
N PHE A 272 3.05 1.01 14.80
CA PHE A 272 2.43 1.18 13.49
C PHE A 272 1.86 2.60 13.33
N ASP A 273 1.10 3.03 14.33
CA ASP A 273 0.40 4.30 14.29
C ASP A 273 1.39 5.48 14.48
N PRO A 274 1.19 6.60 13.77
CA PRO A 274 2.01 7.78 13.97
C PRO A 274 1.83 8.36 15.38
N PRO A 275 2.83 9.10 15.91
CA PRO A 275 2.63 9.85 17.15
C PRO A 275 1.40 10.77 17.04
N PRO A 276 0.61 10.94 18.13
CA PRO A 276 -0.54 11.83 18.10
C PRO A 276 -0.13 13.28 17.82
N THR A 277 -1.04 14.08 17.27
CA THR A 277 -0.75 15.44 16.77
C THR A 277 -0.05 16.34 17.78
N ASP A 278 -0.42 16.24 19.06
CA ASP A 278 0.18 17.01 20.16
C ASP A 278 1.62 16.60 20.49
N ARG A 279 2.05 15.38 20.13
CA ARG A 279 3.40 14.85 20.34
C ARG A 279 4.23 14.76 19.05
N TYR A 280 3.61 14.86 17.87
CA TYR A 280 4.26 14.60 16.59
C TYR A 280 5.49 15.50 16.36
N VAL A 281 5.35 16.81 16.56
CA VAL A 281 6.44 17.78 16.36
C VAL A 281 7.59 17.54 17.34
N GLU A 282 7.29 17.22 18.60
CA GLU A 282 8.30 16.90 19.61
C GLU A 282 9.09 15.65 19.22
N VAL A 283 8.38 14.57 18.89
CA VAL A 283 8.99 13.28 18.50
C VAL A 283 9.85 13.46 17.24
N LYS A 284 9.31 14.12 16.21
CA LYS A 284 10.05 14.41 14.98
C LYS A 284 11.33 15.18 15.27
N ASN A 285 11.25 16.32 15.96
CA ASN A 285 12.43 17.15 16.24
C ASN A 285 13.50 16.44 17.07
N LYS A 286 13.09 15.55 17.98
CA LYS A 286 14.00 14.83 18.87
C LYS A 286 14.67 13.62 18.22
N TYR A 287 13.98 12.93 17.31
CA TYR A 287 14.36 11.60 16.84
C TYR A 287 14.59 11.50 15.34
N ASP A 288 14.35 12.56 14.56
CA ASP A 288 14.47 12.54 13.10
C ASP A 288 15.81 11.97 12.63
N GLY A 289 15.76 11.07 11.66
CA GLY A 289 16.92 10.38 11.10
C GLY A 289 17.62 9.38 12.05
N THR A 290 17.21 9.25 13.31
CA THR A 290 17.84 8.35 14.29
C THR A 290 16.92 7.22 14.77
N GLN A 291 15.70 7.56 15.15
CA GLN A 291 14.65 6.66 15.60
C GLN A 291 13.30 6.95 14.91
N PHE A 292 13.22 8.05 14.19
CA PHE A 292 12.02 8.52 13.51
C PHE A 292 12.34 8.89 12.07
N ARG A 293 11.46 8.52 11.15
CA ARG A 293 11.46 8.98 9.76
C ARG A 293 10.04 9.09 9.25
N VAL A 294 9.84 9.85 8.20
CA VAL A 294 8.55 10.07 7.54
C VAL A 294 8.66 9.63 6.10
N GLU A 295 7.69 8.83 5.67
CA GLU A 295 7.61 8.30 4.31
C GLU A 295 6.25 8.66 3.67
N PRO A 296 6.20 9.06 2.40
CA PRO A 296 4.93 9.28 1.72
C PRO A 296 4.26 7.94 1.40
N THR A 297 2.96 7.87 1.65
CA THR A 297 2.12 6.76 1.15
C THR A 297 1.79 6.97 -0.33
N VAL A 298 1.23 5.95 -0.97
CA VAL A 298 0.75 6.06 -2.35
C VAL A 298 -0.70 6.56 -2.33
N SER A 299 -0.87 7.81 -1.93
CA SER A 299 -2.16 8.46 -1.78
C SER A 299 -2.12 9.90 -2.29
N THR A 300 -3.28 10.46 -2.59
CA THR A 300 -3.43 11.88 -2.92
C THR A 300 -4.67 12.44 -2.24
N TYR A 301 -4.49 13.53 -1.52
CA TYR A 301 -5.51 14.35 -0.88
C TYR A 301 -5.83 15.55 -1.75
N PHE A 302 -7.10 15.81 -2.00
CA PHE A 302 -7.53 16.82 -2.96
C PHE A 302 -8.88 17.43 -2.61
N PHE A 303 -9.14 18.62 -3.16
CA PHE A 303 -10.49 19.14 -3.27
C PHE A 303 -11.03 18.81 -4.66
N TRP A 304 -12.14 18.05 -4.71
CA TRP A 304 -12.82 17.75 -5.96
C TRP A 304 -13.75 18.90 -6.38
N MET A 305 -13.99 19.10 -7.67
CA MET A 305 -14.87 20.12 -8.21
C MET A 305 -15.80 19.49 -9.25
N ASN A 306 -17.12 19.62 -9.04
CA ASN A 306 -18.12 19.05 -9.96
C ASN A 306 -18.11 19.78 -11.29
N THR A 307 -17.56 19.16 -12.32
CA THR A 307 -17.36 19.76 -13.65
C THR A 307 -18.65 19.99 -14.43
N THR A 308 -19.77 19.46 -13.98
CA THR A 308 -21.07 19.53 -14.67
C THR A 308 -21.95 20.67 -14.16
N ARG A 309 -21.60 21.31 -13.03
CA ARG A 309 -22.42 22.33 -12.37
C ARG A 309 -21.69 23.67 -12.28
N PRO A 310 -22.44 24.82 -12.42
CA PRO A 310 -21.88 26.11 -12.07
C PRO A 310 -21.48 26.19 -10.60
N PRO A 311 -20.39 26.91 -10.24
CA PRO A 311 -19.49 27.61 -11.13
C PRO A 311 -18.36 26.74 -11.71
N PHE A 312 -18.25 25.49 -11.29
CA PHE A 312 -17.14 24.60 -11.62
C PHE A 312 -17.22 23.96 -13.01
N ASN A 313 -18.31 24.14 -13.76
CA ASN A 313 -18.36 23.79 -15.17
C ASN A 313 -17.47 24.71 -16.05
N ASP A 314 -17.07 25.90 -15.56
CA ASP A 314 -16.08 26.75 -16.21
C ASP A 314 -14.65 26.35 -15.81
N LEU A 315 -13.84 25.94 -16.78
CA LEU A 315 -12.47 25.56 -16.58
C LEU A 315 -11.63 26.66 -15.88
N ARG A 316 -11.89 27.93 -16.19
CA ARG A 316 -11.16 29.07 -15.59
C ARG A 316 -11.39 29.15 -14.07
N VAL A 317 -12.60 28.80 -13.62
CA VAL A 317 -12.92 28.73 -12.18
C VAL A 317 -12.12 27.61 -11.52
N ARG A 318 -12.09 26.42 -12.11
CA ARG A 318 -11.32 25.28 -11.58
C ARG A 318 -9.80 25.56 -11.54
N GLN A 319 -9.28 26.20 -12.58
CA GLN A 319 -7.89 26.64 -12.61
C GLN A 319 -7.60 27.72 -11.56
N ALA A 320 -8.55 28.64 -11.33
CA ALA A 320 -8.42 29.65 -10.27
C ALA A 320 -8.32 29.00 -8.88
N VAL A 321 -9.13 27.97 -8.61
CA VAL A 321 -9.04 27.22 -7.36
C VAL A 321 -7.66 26.55 -7.19
N ASN A 322 -7.14 25.94 -8.25
CA ASN A 322 -5.81 25.33 -8.22
C ASN A 322 -4.69 26.34 -7.93
N TYR A 323 -4.76 27.58 -8.50
CA TYR A 323 -3.82 28.65 -8.15
C TYR A 323 -4.02 29.18 -6.72
N ALA A 324 -5.23 29.13 -6.18
CA ALA A 324 -5.56 29.70 -4.88
C ALA A 324 -5.22 28.77 -3.70
N VAL A 325 -5.25 27.46 -3.90
CA VAL A 325 -4.92 26.47 -2.87
C VAL A 325 -3.42 26.48 -2.58
N ASP A 326 -3.04 26.72 -1.33
CA ASP A 326 -1.66 26.64 -0.82
C ASP A 326 -1.43 25.30 -0.13
N SER A 327 -0.77 24.38 -0.81
CA SER A 327 -0.44 23.06 -0.29
C SER A 327 0.49 23.10 0.95
N GLN A 328 1.31 24.16 1.08
CA GLN A 328 2.14 24.34 2.28
C GLN A 328 1.33 24.80 3.49
N ALA A 329 0.26 25.59 3.27
CA ALA A 329 -0.68 25.92 4.35
C ALA A 329 -1.41 24.66 4.85
N LEU A 330 -1.81 23.80 3.95
CA LEU A 330 -2.43 22.51 4.28
C LEU A 330 -1.44 21.55 4.97
N GLU A 331 -0.18 21.48 4.55
CA GLU A 331 0.86 20.75 5.28
C GLU A 331 0.92 21.16 6.76
N ARG A 332 0.82 22.47 7.04
CA ARG A 332 0.80 22.96 8.44
C ARG A 332 -0.49 22.54 9.19
N ILE A 333 -1.63 22.54 8.53
CA ILE A 333 -2.91 22.04 9.09
C ILE A 333 -2.78 20.56 9.45
N TYR A 334 -2.23 19.76 8.55
CA TYR A 334 -1.96 18.33 8.80
C TYR A 334 -0.73 18.06 9.69
N THR A 335 -0.13 19.11 10.28
CA THR A 335 1.03 19.00 11.18
C THR A 335 2.20 18.20 10.57
N GLY A 336 2.40 18.32 9.25
CA GLY A 336 3.41 17.56 8.51
C GLY A 336 3.00 16.12 8.17
N GLY A 337 1.74 15.75 8.40
CA GLY A 337 1.17 14.45 8.01
C GLY A 337 0.87 14.31 6.52
N ILE A 338 1.18 15.33 5.71
CA ILE A 338 1.13 15.27 4.25
C ILE A 338 2.40 15.90 3.67
N ALA A 339 2.84 15.40 2.50
CA ALA A 339 3.84 16.04 1.66
C ALA A 339 3.14 16.87 0.57
N PRO A 340 3.44 18.16 0.40
CA PRO A 340 2.78 19.02 -0.57
C PRO A 340 2.87 18.49 -2.01
N THR A 341 1.74 18.46 -2.72
CA THR A 341 1.65 18.11 -4.14
C THR A 341 0.70 19.02 -4.90
N GLN A 342 0.74 18.98 -6.23
CA GLN A 342 -0.21 19.64 -7.13
C GLN A 342 -0.55 18.75 -8.34
N GLN A 343 -0.39 17.43 -8.20
CA GLN A 343 -0.63 16.45 -9.25
C GLN A 343 -1.37 15.23 -8.71
N ILE A 344 -1.97 14.46 -9.61
CA ILE A 344 -2.83 13.32 -9.26
C ILE A 344 -2.00 12.14 -8.75
N LEU A 345 -0.96 11.76 -9.52
CA LEU A 345 -0.13 10.61 -9.14
C LEU A 345 0.83 10.96 -7.99
N PRO A 346 0.93 10.14 -6.95
CA PRO A 346 1.90 10.31 -5.87
C PRO A 346 3.31 9.83 -6.26
N PRO A 347 4.38 10.27 -5.54
CA PRO A 347 5.78 10.04 -5.93
C PRO A 347 6.20 8.57 -6.09
N ALA A 348 5.62 7.65 -5.31
CA ALA A 348 5.97 6.22 -5.40
C ALA A 348 5.22 5.47 -6.51
N MET A 349 4.22 6.10 -7.14
CA MET A 349 3.45 5.49 -8.23
C MET A 349 4.31 5.36 -9.50
N PRO A 350 4.36 4.18 -10.14
CA PRO A 350 4.96 4.05 -11.46
C PRO A 350 4.36 5.06 -12.45
N GLY A 351 5.21 5.69 -13.26
CA GLY A 351 4.76 6.76 -14.18
C GLY A 351 4.63 8.14 -13.54
N TYR A 352 4.99 8.30 -12.25
CA TYR A 352 5.10 9.63 -11.66
C TYR A 352 6.21 10.45 -12.32
N GLU A 353 5.88 11.63 -12.80
CA GLU A 353 6.84 12.65 -13.25
C GLU A 353 6.50 13.99 -12.58
N LYS A 354 7.42 14.51 -11.76
CA LYS A 354 7.18 15.76 -11.03
C LYS A 354 6.99 16.95 -11.98
N TYR A 355 5.90 17.68 -11.80
CA TYR A 355 5.63 18.94 -12.49
C TYR A 355 4.86 19.90 -11.60
N VAL A 356 4.77 21.17 -12.01
CA VAL A 356 3.93 22.20 -11.36
C VAL A 356 3.20 22.98 -12.47
N LEU A 357 1.86 22.88 -12.51
CA LEU A 357 1.03 23.65 -13.43
C LEU A 357 0.46 24.91 -12.78
N TYR A 358 0.15 24.85 -11.49
CA TYR A 358 -0.58 25.88 -10.76
C TYR A 358 0.19 26.29 -9.49
N PRO A 359 1.38 26.95 -9.63
CA PRO A 359 2.06 27.47 -8.44
C PRO A 359 1.13 28.43 -7.70
N HIS A 360 1.11 28.37 -6.36
CA HIS A 360 0.22 29.19 -5.56
C HIS A 360 0.34 30.67 -5.92
N ASP A 361 -0.76 31.26 -6.41
CA ASP A 361 -0.86 32.67 -6.81
C ASP A 361 -2.30 33.17 -6.70
N MET A 362 -2.64 33.75 -5.56
CA MET A 362 -3.98 34.32 -5.31
C MET A 362 -4.33 35.47 -6.28
N GLY A 363 -3.32 36.21 -6.75
CA GLY A 363 -3.51 37.32 -7.73
C GLY A 363 -3.99 36.75 -9.09
N LYS A 364 -3.31 35.71 -9.55
CA LYS A 364 -3.68 34.97 -10.76
C LYS A 364 -5.06 34.32 -10.64
N ALA A 365 -5.36 33.72 -9.50
CA ALA A 365 -6.64 33.12 -9.20
C ALA A 365 -7.79 34.15 -9.33
N LYS A 366 -7.64 35.29 -8.66
CA LYS A 366 -8.64 36.39 -8.75
C LYS A 366 -8.81 36.93 -10.18
N GLN A 367 -7.71 37.00 -10.96
CA GLN A 367 -7.77 37.40 -12.35
C GLN A 367 -8.61 36.41 -13.19
N LEU A 368 -8.43 35.10 -12.98
CA LEU A 368 -9.19 34.06 -13.67
C LEU A 368 -10.69 34.11 -13.31
N ILE A 369 -11.02 34.31 -12.03
CA ILE A 369 -12.42 34.47 -11.59
C ILE A 369 -13.05 35.72 -12.24
N LYS A 370 -12.31 36.84 -12.32
CA LYS A 370 -12.78 38.05 -13.03
C LYS A 370 -13.05 37.78 -14.52
N GLN A 371 -12.19 37.01 -15.19
CA GLN A 371 -12.35 36.61 -16.59
C GLN A 371 -13.51 35.63 -16.79
N ALA A 372 -13.68 34.67 -15.88
CA ALA A 372 -14.78 33.72 -15.91
C ALA A 372 -16.13 34.41 -15.66
N ASN A 373 -16.15 35.39 -14.76
CA ASN A 373 -17.34 36.13 -14.32
C ASN A 373 -18.54 35.20 -14.03
N PRO A 374 -18.41 34.21 -13.13
CA PRO A 374 -19.46 33.23 -12.90
C PRO A 374 -20.74 33.90 -12.42
N SER A 375 -21.87 33.50 -13.01
CA SER A 375 -23.21 34.00 -12.65
C SER A 375 -23.68 33.42 -11.31
N ASP A 376 -23.34 32.17 -11.02
CA ASP A 376 -23.58 31.55 -9.71
C ASP A 376 -22.35 31.72 -8.85
N ARG A 377 -22.55 32.28 -7.66
CA ARG A 377 -21.50 32.49 -6.67
C ARG A 377 -21.75 31.72 -5.38
N ASN A 378 -22.82 30.94 -5.32
CA ASN A 378 -23.13 30.13 -4.17
C ASN A 378 -22.47 28.75 -4.33
N ILE A 379 -21.71 28.32 -3.36
CA ILE A 379 -20.99 27.04 -3.37
C ILE A 379 -21.24 26.31 -2.05
N THR A 380 -21.50 25.04 -2.14
CA THR A 380 -21.46 24.13 -0.97
C THR A 380 -20.16 23.34 -1.00
N VAL A 381 -19.39 23.45 0.08
CA VAL A 381 -18.19 22.64 0.35
C VAL A 381 -18.57 21.52 1.29
N TRP A 382 -18.18 20.31 0.95
CA TRP A 382 -18.39 19.10 1.76
C TRP A 382 -17.08 18.62 2.36
N THR A 383 -17.09 18.28 3.66
CA THR A 383 -15.98 17.62 4.35
C THR A 383 -16.52 16.70 5.44
N ASP A 384 -15.71 15.76 5.91
CA ASP A 384 -16.03 14.98 7.09
C ASP A 384 -15.62 15.71 8.39
N ALA A 385 -16.04 15.17 9.54
CA ALA A 385 -15.73 15.70 10.86
C ALA A 385 -14.45 15.12 11.47
N GLU A 386 -13.68 14.35 10.68
CA GLU A 386 -12.41 13.80 11.16
C GLU A 386 -11.31 14.86 11.05
N SER A 387 -10.62 15.12 12.17
CA SER A 387 -9.48 16.03 12.17
C SER A 387 -8.27 15.35 11.52
N PRO A 388 -7.51 16.07 10.65
CA PRO A 388 -7.64 17.50 10.31
C PRO A 388 -8.43 17.78 9.01
N ASN A 389 -9.29 16.88 8.53
CA ASN A 389 -10.05 17.07 7.28
C ASN A 389 -11.07 18.21 7.41
N ASP A 390 -11.72 18.35 8.58
CA ASP A 390 -12.63 19.45 8.89
C ASP A 390 -11.93 20.82 8.87
N ASP A 391 -10.68 20.90 9.37
CA ASP A 391 -9.84 22.08 9.30
C ASP A 391 -9.42 22.39 7.85
N ALA A 392 -9.12 21.37 7.05
CA ALA A 392 -8.83 21.53 5.62
C ALA A 392 -10.07 22.01 4.85
N GLY A 393 -11.25 21.51 5.18
CA GLY A 393 -12.53 21.99 4.64
C GLY A 393 -12.80 23.46 4.97
N THR A 394 -12.51 23.87 6.21
CA THR A 394 -12.60 25.26 6.69
C THR A 394 -11.62 26.16 5.94
N TYR A 395 -10.37 25.72 5.81
CA TYR A 395 -9.37 26.43 4.98
C TYR A 395 -9.87 26.61 3.55
N TYR A 396 -10.41 25.56 2.95
CA TYR A 396 -10.90 25.62 1.57
C TYR A 396 -12.10 26.55 1.43
N GLN A 397 -13.04 26.56 2.39
CA GLN A 397 -14.11 27.53 2.46
C GLN A 397 -13.57 28.97 2.42
N ASP A 398 -12.54 29.28 3.20
CA ASP A 398 -11.97 30.62 3.26
C ASP A 398 -11.23 31.02 1.97
N VAL A 399 -10.56 30.08 1.32
CA VAL A 399 -9.96 30.28 -0.01
C VAL A 399 -11.02 30.67 -1.03
N LEU A 400 -12.15 29.95 -1.07
CA LEU A 400 -13.25 30.24 -2.00
C LEU A 400 -13.94 31.59 -1.70
N LYS A 401 -14.09 31.97 -0.42
CA LYS A 401 -14.58 33.30 -0.02
C LYS A 401 -13.64 34.41 -0.51
N GLN A 402 -12.31 34.22 -0.42
CA GLN A 402 -11.32 35.17 -0.93
C GLN A 402 -11.38 35.35 -2.46
N LEU A 403 -11.89 34.33 -3.18
CA LEU A 403 -12.17 34.38 -4.61
C LEU A 403 -13.52 35.06 -4.93
N GLY A 404 -14.29 35.43 -3.90
CA GLY A 404 -15.57 36.16 -4.04
C GLY A 404 -16.80 35.28 -4.18
N PHE A 405 -16.75 34.04 -3.67
CA PHE A 405 -17.90 33.13 -3.57
C PHE A 405 -18.60 33.23 -2.22
N ASN A 406 -19.89 32.91 -2.17
CA ASN A 406 -20.68 32.69 -0.98
C ASN A 406 -20.59 31.19 -0.66
N VAL A 407 -19.97 30.82 0.44
CA VAL A 407 -19.65 29.42 0.69
C VAL A 407 -20.35 28.89 1.93
N ASN A 408 -21.15 27.84 1.73
CA ASN A 408 -21.76 27.03 2.78
C ASN A 408 -20.88 25.80 3.02
N LEU A 409 -20.36 25.62 4.23
CA LEU A 409 -19.58 24.44 4.63
C LEU A 409 -20.51 23.42 5.30
N LYS A 410 -20.51 22.19 4.78
CA LYS A 410 -21.20 21.03 5.35
C LYS A 410 -20.16 20.05 5.87
N ILE A 411 -20.13 19.88 7.19
CA ILE A 411 -19.29 18.92 7.89
C ILE A 411 -20.20 17.78 8.33
N ILE A 412 -19.88 16.55 7.94
CA ILE A 412 -20.72 15.38 8.21
C ILE A 412 -19.91 14.25 8.85
N ASN A 413 -20.62 13.28 9.45
CA ASN A 413 -19.98 12.13 10.09
C ASN A 413 -19.10 11.36 9.10
N PRO A 414 -17.84 11.03 9.43
CA PRO A 414 -16.91 10.28 8.59
C PRO A 414 -17.49 8.96 8.07
N ASP A 415 -18.22 8.22 8.92
CA ASP A 415 -18.82 6.92 8.55
C ASP A 415 -19.78 7.00 7.35
N ASN A 416 -20.35 8.17 7.09
CA ASN A 416 -21.32 8.39 6.01
C ASN A 416 -20.80 9.30 4.90
N TYR A 417 -19.61 9.88 5.05
CA TYR A 417 -19.13 10.94 4.16
C TYR A 417 -19.11 10.50 2.70
N PHE A 418 -18.36 9.46 2.38
CA PHE A 418 -18.23 8.98 1.00
C PHE A 418 -19.54 8.42 0.41
N THR A 419 -20.43 7.86 1.25
CA THR A 419 -21.77 7.46 0.81
C THR A 419 -22.61 8.66 0.39
N VAL A 420 -22.49 9.78 1.11
CA VAL A 420 -23.24 11.01 0.81
C VAL A 420 -22.70 11.69 -0.44
N ILE A 421 -21.39 11.93 -0.54
CA ILE A 421 -20.81 12.61 -1.72
C ILE A 421 -20.78 11.71 -2.97
N GLY A 422 -20.78 10.40 -2.79
CA GLY A 422 -20.88 9.39 -3.86
C GLY A 422 -22.31 9.15 -4.36
N ASN A 423 -23.33 9.79 -3.77
CA ASN A 423 -24.70 9.67 -4.21
C ASN A 423 -25.11 10.93 -5.01
N GLN A 424 -25.27 10.79 -6.33
CA GLN A 424 -25.60 11.91 -7.22
C GLN A 424 -26.96 12.56 -6.93
N SER A 425 -27.85 11.91 -6.17
CA SER A 425 -29.12 12.52 -5.72
C SER A 425 -28.94 13.47 -4.54
N THR A 426 -27.77 13.50 -3.90
CA THR A 426 -27.47 14.47 -2.84
C THR A 426 -27.47 15.88 -3.42
N PRO A 427 -28.25 16.82 -2.84
CA PRO A 427 -28.32 18.19 -3.34
C PRO A 427 -27.00 18.94 -3.09
N ASP A 428 -26.71 19.90 -3.95
CA ASP A 428 -25.60 20.85 -3.79
C ASP A 428 -24.21 20.18 -3.69
N LEU A 429 -23.99 19.11 -4.45
CA LEU A 429 -22.67 18.49 -4.62
C LEU A 429 -21.80 19.34 -5.56
N ASP A 430 -21.30 20.47 -5.07
CA ASP A 430 -20.51 21.41 -5.88
C ASP A 430 -19.01 21.11 -5.79
N THR A 431 -18.49 20.95 -4.57
CA THR A 431 -17.07 20.66 -4.29
C THR A 431 -16.89 20.13 -2.87
N GLY A 432 -15.75 19.53 -2.57
CA GLY A 432 -15.46 19.06 -1.23
C GLY A 432 -14.08 18.43 -1.12
N TRP A 433 -13.79 17.97 0.09
CA TRP A 433 -12.60 17.20 0.41
C TRP A 433 -12.75 15.77 -0.11
N ALA A 434 -11.64 15.16 -0.52
CA ALA A 434 -11.51 13.71 -0.68
C ALA A 434 -10.04 13.31 -0.72
N ASP A 435 -9.83 12.02 -0.60
CA ASP A 435 -8.56 11.36 -0.79
C ASP A 435 -8.71 10.12 -1.66
N TRP A 436 -7.59 9.60 -2.11
CA TRP A 436 -7.50 8.28 -2.73
C TRP A 436 -6.22 7.61 -2.31
N TYR A 437 -6.34 6.40 -1.79
CA TYR A 437 -5.23 5.48 -1.55
C TYR A 437 -5.22 4.40 -2.62
N GLU A 438 -4.06 3.92 -2.97
CA GLU A 438 -3.95 2.85 -3.94
C GLU A 438 -4.51 1.52 -3.42
N ASP A 439 -5.20 0.79 -4.29
CA ASP A 439 -5.47 -0.64 -4.11
C ASP A 439 -4.25 -1.48 -4.53
N TYR A 440 -3.53 -0.99 -5.54
CA TYR A 440 -2.26 -1.54 -6.03
C TYR A 440 -1.46 -0.46 -6.79
N PRO A 441 -0.11 -0.54 -6.82
CA PRO A 441 0.74 0.50 -7.39
C PRO A 441 0.72 0.49 -8.94
N HIS A 442 -0.41 0.89 -9.52
CA HIS A 442 -0.60 1.05 -10.95
C HIS A 442 -1.39 2.35 -11.23
N PRO A 443 -0.93 3.21 -12.16
CA PRO A 443 -1.55 4.52 -12.37
C PRO A 443 -3.04 4.48 -12.72
N SER A 444 -3.52 3.41 -13.36
CA SER A 444 -4.95 3.25 -13.68
C SER A 444 -5.84 3.22 -12.44
N ASP A 445 -5.28 2.87 -11.29
CA ASP A 445 -5.97 2.86 -10.02
C ASP A 445 -6.38 4.26 -9.54
N PHE A 446 -5.65 5.29 -9.95
CA PHE A 446 -6.00 6.68 -9.71
C PHE A 446 -6.98 7.22 -10.77
N PHE A 447 -6.73 6.93 -12.04
CA PHE A 447 -7.52 7.51 -13.13
C PHE A 447 -8.85 6.77 -13.37
N GLY A 448 -8.83 5.43 -13.31
CA GLY A 448 -9.99 4.59 -13.60
C GLY A 448 -11.19 4.92 -12.70
N PRO A 449 -11.12 4.65 -11.40
CA PRO A 449 -12.24 4.85 -10.50
C PRO A 449 -12.61 6.33 -10.31
N ASN A 450 -11.64 7.26 -10.36
CA ASN A 450 -11.85 8.63 -9.94
C ASN A 450 -12.11 9.63 -11.06
N LEU A 451 -11.66 9.33 -12.28
CA LEU A 451 -11.65 10.32 -13.38
C LEU A 451 -12.14 9.75 -14.72
N SER A 452 -12.49 8.47 -14.78
CA SER A 452 -13.11 7.87 -15.97
C SER A 452 -14.60 8.15 -16.03
N GLY A 453 -15.11 8.43 -17.24
CA GLY A 453 -16.55 8.51 -17.47
C GLY A 453 -17.28 7.19 -17.17
N ALA A 454 -16.63 6.05 -17.32
CA ALA A 454 -17.17 4.73 -17.00
C ALA A 454 -17.38 4.51 -15.49
N ALA A 455 -16.65 5.24 -14.63
CA ALA A 455 -16.79 5.17 -13.17
C ALA A 455 -18.00 5.95 -12.63
N ILE A 456 -18.63 6.79 -13.46
CA ILE A 456 -19.77 7.61 -13.03
C ILE A 456 -20.98 6.71 -12.77
N GLN A 457 -21.40 6.63 -11.49
CA GLN A 457 -22.52 5.83 -11.02
C GLN A 457 -23.53 6.70 -10.27
N PRO A 458 -24.82 6.35 -10.25
CA PRO A 458 -25.84 7.09 -9.49
C PRO A 458 -25.57 7.09 -7.97
N THR A 459 -25.01 5.99 -7.45
CA THR A 459 -24.63 5.78 -6.03
C THR A 459 -23.28 5.10 -5.98
N ASN A 460 -22.56 5.21 -4.85
CA ASN A 460 -21.19 4.71 -4.69
C ASN A 460 -20.23 5.22 -5.79
N ASN A 461 -20.48 6.45 -6.24
CA ASN A 461 -19.68 7.07 -7.29
C ASN A 461 -18.39 7.62 -6.67
N THR A 462 -17.24 7.22 -7.19
CA THR A 462 -15.92 7.71 -6.78
C THR A 462 -15.39 8.82 -7.68
N ASN A 463 -15.93 8.97 -8.89
CA ASN A 463 -15.68 10.14 -9.74
C ASN A 463 -16.56 11.33 -9.28
N PHE A 464 -16.24 11.89 -8.09
CA PHE A 464 -17.00 13.01 -7.51
C PHE A 464 -17.05 14.25 -8.41
N THR A 465 -16.10 14.36 -9.32
CA THR A 465 -15.98 15.48 -10.26
C THR A 465 -16.94 15.39 -11.44
N LEU A 466 -17.49 14.22 -11.70
CA LEU A 466 -18.28 13.85 -12.88
C LEU A 466 -17.60 14.24 -14.22
N ILE A 467 -16.25 14.31 -14.21
CA ILE A 467 -15.50 14.54 -15.45
C ILE A 467 -15.68 13.34 -16.39
N ASN A 468 -15.97 13.64 -17.66
CA ASN A 468 -16.18 12.63 -18.69
C ASN A 468 -15.59 13.12 -20.03
N ASP A 469 -14.27 13.15 -20.12
CA ASP A 469 -13.55 13.53 -21.32
C ASP A 469 -13.36 12.32 -22.24
N ALA A 470 -13.99 12.30 -23.39
CA ALA A 470 -13.97 11.17 -24.31
C ALA A 470 -12.56 10.79 -24.80
N SER A 471 -11.65 11.77 -24.95
CA SER A 471 -10.27 11.52 -25.37
C SER A 471 -9.46 10.87 -24.26
N LEU A 472 -9.60 11.35 -23.03
CA LEU A 472 -8.91 10.79 -21.86
C LEU A 472 -9.48 9.40 -21.52
N ASN A 473 -10.78 9.20 -21.60
CA ASN A 473 -11.40 7.87 -21.44
C ASN A 473 -10.84 6.87 -22.45
N ALA A 474 -10.79 7.21 -23.74
CA ALA A 474 -10.24 6.31 -24.75
C ALA A 474 -8.75 6.00 -24.54
N GLN A 475 -7.98 6.95 -23.98
CA GLN A 475 -6.58 6.68 -23.59
C GLN A 475 -6.50 5.74 -22.38
N GLN A 476 -7.33 5.93 -21.37
CA GLN A 476 -7.42 5.03 -20.21
C GLN A 476 -7.77 3.60 -20.65
N ASP A 477 -8.85 3.44 -21.42
CA ASP A 477 -9.32 2.13 -21.91
C ASP A 477 -8.21 1.41 -22.66
N LYS A 478 -7.46 2.13 -23.53
CA LYS A 478 -6.34 1.56 -24.25
C LYS A 478 -5.22 1.13 -23.32
N LEU A 479 -4.84 1.96 -22.34
CA LEU A 479 -3.75 1.66 -21.41
C LEU A 479 -4.11 0.55 -20.42
N ALA A 480 -5.37 0.48 -19.98
CA ALA A 480 -5.85 -0.55 -19.06
C ALA A 480 -5.72 -1.98 -19.59
N THR A 481 -5.63 -2.15 -20.92
CA THR A 481 -5.43 -3.46 -21.57
C THR A 481 -3.96 -3.83 -21.77
N GLN A 482 -3.02 -2.96 -21.42
CA GLN A 482 -1.59 -3.12 -21.66
C GLN A 482 -0.85 -3.37 -20.36
N GLU A 483 0.13 -4.26 -20.40
CA GLU A 483 1.06 -4.44 -19.29
C GLU A 483 1.88 -3.16 -19.06
N LEU A 484 2.09 -2.81 -17.80
CA LEU A 484 2.84 -1.61 -17.42
C LEU A 484 4.32 -1.79 -17.72
N GLY A 485 4.86 -0.87 -18.49
CA GLY A 485 6.27 -0.77 -18.82
C GLY A 485 6.67 0.68 -19.08
N PRO A 486 7.94 0.97 -19.37
CA PRO A 486 8.44 2.34 -19.48
C PRO A 486 7.69 3.23 -20.49
N GLN A 487 7.10 2.63 -21.54
CA GLN A 487 6.32 3.37 -22.52
C GLN A 487 4.92 3.74 -21.94
N GLN A 488 4.28 2.81 -21.26
CA GLN A 488 2.98 3.02 -20.61
C GLN A 488 3.11 4.00 -19.45
N GLU A 489 4.15 3.90 -18.64
CA GLU A 489 4.45 4.85 -17.56
C GLU A 489 4.53 6.29 -18.07
N LYS A 490 5.24 6.54 -19.19
CA LYS A 490 5.27 7.86 -19.83
C LYS A 490 3.91 8.34 -20.32
N GLN A 491 3.05 7.43 -20.79
CA GLN A 491 1.71 7.78 -21.22
C GLN A 491 0.82 8.13 -20.02
N TYR A 492 0.97 7.43 -18.88
CA TYR A 492 0.29 7.79 -17.64
C TYR A 492 0.79 9.11 -17.04
N ALA A 493 2.09 9.41 -17.10
CA ALA A 493 2.62 10.72 -16.73
C ALA A 493 2.03 11.86 -17.58
N ALA A 494 1.88 11.63 -18.89
CA ALA A 494 1.24 12.59 -19.78
C ALA A 494 -0.25 12.72 -19.50
N MET A 495 -0.92 11.62 -19.12
CA MET A 495 -2.35 11.60 -18.75
C MET A 495 -2.59 12.40 -17.47
N ASP A 496 -1.76 12.26 -16.44
CA ASP A 496 -1.80 13.07 -15.22
C ASP A 496 -1.81 14.58 -15.58
N LYS A 497 -0.83 15.01 -16.35
CA LYS A 497 -0.76 16.40 -16.84
C LYS A 497 -2.01 16.83 -17.63
N ASN A 498 -2.57 15.95 -18.44
CA ASN A 498 -3.74 16.29 -19.26
C ASN A 498 -5.00 16.40 -18.41
N TYR A 499 -5.19 15.54 -17.41
CA TYR A 499 -6.26 15.70 -16.43
C TYR A 499 -6.08 17.00 -15.63
N MET A 500 -4.86 17.29 -15.15
CA MET A 500 -4.61 18.52 -14.40
C MET A 500 -4.80 19.79 -15.24
N LYS A 501 -4.65 19.75 -16.57
CA LYS A 501 -5.06 20.87 -17.44
C LYS A 501 -6.57 21.09 -17.44
N GLN A 502 -7.38 20.05 -17.22
CA GLN A 502 -8.83 20.14 -17.02
C GLN A 502 -9.20 20.56 -15.60
N ALA A 503 -8.24 20.49 -14.67
CA ALA A 503 -8.36 20.88 -13.27
C ALA A 503 -9.61 20.30 -12.55
N PRO A 504 -9.90 18.98 -12.63
CA PRO A 504 -11.05 18.40 -11.94
C PRO A 504 -10.82 18.35 -10.43
N TRP A 505 -9.57 18.18 -10.01
CA TRP A 505 -9.08 18.24 -8.65
C TRP A 505 -8.24 19.47 -8.39
N ALA A 506 -8.16 19.89 -7.15
CA ALA A 506 -7.08 20.68 -6.61
C ALA A 506 -6.28 19.80 -5.62
N PRO A 507 -5.33 18.99 -6.11
CA PRO A 507 -4.50 18.14 -5.26
C PRO A 507 -3.61 19.01 -4.37
N TYR A 508 -3.45 18.62 -3.10
CA TYR A 508 -2.67 19.44 -2.18
C TYR A 508 -1.67 18.65 -1.34
N GLY A 509 -1.84 17.34 -1.16
CA GLY A 509 -0.95 16.56 -0.33
C GLY A 509 -0.94 15.08 -0.67
N ASN A 510 0.19 14.43 -0.43
CA ASN A 510 0.30 12.97 -0.33
C ASN A 510 0.43 12.63 1.15
N ARG A 511 -0.38 11.74 1.68
CA ARG A 511 -0.30 11.33 3.10
C ARG A 511 1.10 10.82 3.40
N THR A 512 1.58 11.14 4.58
CA THR A 512 2.83 10.59 5.10
C THR A 512 2.54 9.78 6.35
N LEU A 513 3.22 8.65 6.46
CA LEU A 513 3.26 7.86 7.68
C LEU A 513 4.66 7.90 8.28
N SER A 514 4.77 7.59 9.55
CA SER A 514 6.05 7.61 10.24
C SER A 514 6.43 6.25 10.76
N THR A 515 7.68 5.86 10.53
CA THR A 515 8.31 4.76 11.26
C THR A 515 8.93 5.32 12.54
N PHE A 516 8.45 4.89 13.71
CA PHE A 516 9.03 5.27 15.00
C PHE A 516 9.51 4.05 15.78
N VAL A 517 10.80 4.04 16.12
CA VAL A 517 11.48 2.89 16.73
C VAL A 517 12.26 3.25 17.98
N SER A 518 12.48 2.27 18.84
CA SER A 518 13.37 2.43 20.01
C SER A 518 14.85 2.50 19.60
N SER A 519 15.68 3.03 20.49
CA SER A 519 17.10 3.34 20.22
C SER A 519 17.96 2.12 19.84
N ASN A 520 17.53 0.90 20.19
CA ASN A 520 18.23 -0.34 19.89
C ASN A 520 17.83 -0.96 18.54
N VAL A 521 16.93 -0.34 17.79
CA VAL A 521 16.49 -0.81 16.45
C VAL A 521 17.28 -0.08 15.36
N ALA A 522 17.65 -0.79 14.32
CA ALA A 522 18.36 -0.27 13.16
C ALA A 522 17.35 0.36 12.16
N LEU A 523 16.94 1.61 12.40
CA LEU A 523 15.97 2.35 11.57
C LEU A 523 16.38 2.37 10.09
N ASP A 524 17.67 2.54 9.80
CA ASP A 524 18.23 2.60 8.44
C ASP A 524 18.10 1.28 7.67
N LYS A 525 17.77 0.19 8.35
CA LYS A 525 17.56 -1.14 7.75
C LYS A 525 16.10 -1.45 7.48
N ILE A 526 15.17 -0.75 8.13
CA ILE A 526 13.75 -0.98 7.92
C ILE A 526 13.37 -0.55 6.51
N ILE A 527 12.82 -1.48 5.75
CA ILE A 527 12.26 -1.24 4.42
C ILE A 527 10.87 -0.63 4.59
N TRP A 528 10.65 0.53 3.98
CA TRP A 528 9.32 1.10 3.77
C TRP A 528 8.84 0.73 2.38
N ASN A 529 7.97 -0.25 2.29
CA ASN A 529 7.36 -0.66 1.03
C ASN A 529 6.10 0.18 0.76
N PRO A 530 5.89 0.72 -0.43
CA PRO A 530 4.71 1.55 -0.72
C PRO A 530 3.37 0.85 -0.46
N THR A 531 3.29 -0.47 -0.70
CA THR A 531 2.05 -1.27 -0.56
C THR A 531 1.92 -1.92 0.83
N PHE A 532 3.03 -2.31 1.46
CA PHE A 532 3.06 -3.07 2.71
C PHE A 532 3.61 -2.28 3.89
N GLU A 533 3.99 -1.02 3.69
CA GLU A 533 4.56 -0.12 4.69
C GLU A 533 5.85 -0.68 5.32
N ASP A 534 5.99 -0.70 6.65
CA ASP A 534 7.18 -1.22 7.33
C ASP A 534 7.26 -2.75 7.21
N ASP A 535 8.19 -3.23 6.39
CA ASP A 535 8.39 -4.65 6.12
C ASP A 535 9.03 -5.38 7.32
N PHE A 536 8.27 -6.25 7.96
CA PHE A 536 8.70 -7.02 9.13
C PHE A 536 9.92 -7.90 8.89
N SER A 537 10.17 -8.31 7.64
CA SER A 537 11.37 -9.08 7.30
C SER A 537 12.66 -8.27 7.46
N SER A 538 12.56 -6.95 7.46
CA SER A 538 13.69 -6.02 7.62
C SER A 538 13.95 -5.59 9.07
N PHE A 539 13.07 -5.98 10.00
CA PHE A 539 13.23 -5.64 11.41
C PHE A 539 14.46 -6.30 12.02
N GLN A 540 15.39 -5.50 12.52
CA GLN A 540 16.59 -5.98 13.20
C GLN A 540 17.08 -5.03 14.28
N PHE A 541 17.81 -5.59 15.25
CA PHE A 541 18.47 -4.82 16.29
C PHE A 541 19.87 -4.32 15.84
N LYS A 542 20.33 -3.24 16.46
CA LYS A 542 21.70 -2.69 16.29
C LYS A 542 22.74 -3.63 16.87
#